data_6d03dc543e190fcb7cee3364fda4a6c1
#
_entry.id   6d03dc543e190fcb7cee3364fda4a6c1
#
_cell.length_a   1.000
_cell.length_b   1.000
_cell.length_c   1.000
_cell.angle_alpha   90.00
_cell.angle_beta   90.00
_cell.angle_gamma   90.00
#
_symmetry.space_group_name_H-M   'P 1'
#
loop_
_entity.id
_entity.type
_entity.pdbx_description
1 polymer ?
#
loop_
_entity_poly.entity_id
_entity_poly.type
_entity_poly.pdbx_seq_one_letter_code
_entity_poly.pdbx_strand_id
1 'polypeptide(L)'
;GQARMDDSGYPVAISLSPGGELLCVSYIYVDAGVLKTNIVFYNFGPVGANNSDLIVSAYTYTDMLIPYVQFLNDSTAFSVGDNRLTIYSGNQKPTEKAQYHFEEEVQAVYYGEGYIGLVFRADDGAPYRLDVYNAAADKVGSYPVDIEYTDIQFTEDSFLAYNETECRIKTFDGIEKFNGTFTKPVRLMLPAAGAYKYLLVTEESIDTIQLR
;
A
#
# COMPACT_ATOMS: atom_id res chain seq x y z
N GLY A 1 -2.78 22.70 -13.39
CA GLY A 1 -1.79 22.24 -14.37
C GLY A 1 -2.38 21.15 -15.25
N GLN A 2 -1.95 21.06 -16.47
CA GLN A 2 -2.25 19.94 -17.36
C GLN A 2 -0.95 19.20 -17.59
N ALA A 3 -0.88 17.91 -17.23
CA ALA A 3 0.16 17.02 -17.69
C ALA A 3 -0.31 16.37 -19.00
N ARG A 4 0.52 16.36 -20.03
CA ARG A 4 0.30 15.46 -21.16
C ARG A 4 0.72 14.06 -20.69
N MET A 5 -0.22 13.14 -20.73
CA MET A 5 0.09 11.72 -20.57
C MET A 5 0.89 11.28 -21.80
N ASP A 6 1.89 10.42 -21.58
CA ASP A 6 2.72 9.89 -22.65
C ASP A 6 1.86 9.26 -23.74
N ASP A 7 1.98 9.74 -24.98
CA ASP A 7 1.22 9.26 -26.13
C ASP A 7 1.53 7.78 -26.49
N SER A 8 2.55 7.18 -25.86
CA SER A 8 3.03 5.82 -26.17
C SER A 8 2.54 4.74 -25.21
N GLY A 9 1.75 5.07 -24.18
CA GLY A 9 1.29 4.10 -23.17
C GLY A 9 -0.16 4.27 -22.72
N TYR A 10 -0.73 3.18 -22.20
CA TYR A 10 -2.06 3.17 -21.57
C TYR A 10 -1.91 3.30 -20.05
N PRO A 11 -2.50 4.32 -19.40
CA PRO A 11 -2.46 4.43 -17.95
C PRO A 11 -3.31 3.33 -17.32
N VAL A 12 -2.73 2.58 -16.38
CA VAL A 12 -3.41 1.50 -15.66
C VAL A 12 -3.62 1.80 -14.19
N ALA A 13 -2.77 2.66 -13.62
CA ALA A 13 -2.90 3.11 -12.23
C ALA A 13 -2.40 4.54 -12.08
N ILE A 14 -2.98 5.27 -11.13
CA ILE A 14 -2.67 6.66 -10.84
C ILE A 14 -2.78 6.91 -9.33
N SER A 15 -1.84 7.67 -8.77
CA SER A 15 -1.90 8.14 -7.39
C SER A 15 -1.38 9.56 -7.28
N LEU A 16 -2.07 10.38 -6.49
CA LEU A 16 -1.67 11.75 -6.16
C LEU A 16 -1.12 11.78 -4.74
N SER A 17 -0.03 12.51 -4.51
CA SER A 17 0.47 12.72 -3.15
C SER A 17 -0.55 13.47 -2.29
N PRO A 18 -0.60 13.26 -0.96
CA PRO A 18 -1.55 13.94 -0.08
C PRO A 18 -1.53 15.46 -0.22
N GLY A 19 -0.36 16.07 -0.39
CA GLY A 19 -0.19 17.51 -0.63
C GLY A 19 -0.55 17.97 -2.05
N GLY A 20 -0.82 17.04 -2.99
CA GLY A 20 -1.27 17.35 -4.35
C GLY A 20 -0.17 17.84 -5.30
N GLU A 21 1.11 17.84 -4.88
CA GLU A 21 2.21 18.34 -5.71
C GLU A 21 2.80 17.27 -6.63
N LEU A 22 2.82 16.01 -6.21
CA LEU A 22 3.33 14.89 -6.99
C LEU A 22 2.22 13.98 -7.48
N LEU A 23 2.33 13.53 -8.73
CA LEU A 23 1.47 12.51 -9.33
C LEU A 23 2.34 11.36 -9.81
N CYS A 24 1.96 10.14 -9.48
CA CYS A 24 2.54 8.90 -10.00
C CYS A 24 1.56 8.22 -10.94
N VAL A 25 2.01 7.80 -12.11
CA VAL A 25 1.21 7.08 -13.08
C VAL A 25 1.96 5.84 -13.55
N SER A 26 1.29 4.71 -13.56
CA SER A 26 1.74 3.49 -14.22
C SER A 26 1.16 3.41 -15.61
N TYR A 27 2.02 3.34 -16.63
CA TYR A 27 1.64 3.15 -18.03
C TYR A 27 2.09 1.78 -18.52
N ILE A 28 1.26 1.12 -19.31
CA ILE A 28 1.65 -0.10 -20.02
C ILE A 28 1.69 0.15 -21.53
N TYR A 29 2.64 -0.48 -22.21
CA TYR A 29 2.75 -0.50 -23.65
C TYR A 29 3.50 -1.74 -24.11
N VAL A 30 3.41 -2.03 -25.42
CA VAL A 30 4.16 -3.13 -26.04
C VAL A 30 5.19 -2.51 -26.99
N ASP A 31 6.45 -2.87 -26.80
CA ASP A 31 7.56 -2.46 -27.65
C ASP A 31 8.28 -3.70 -28.18
N ALA A 32 8.33 -3.81 -29.51
CA ALA A 32 8.89 -4.97 -30.20
C ALA A 32 8.33 -6.33 -29.74
N GLY A 33 7.04 -6.37 -29.34
CA GLY A 33 6.38 -7.59 -28.86
C GLY A 33 6.61 -7.91 -27.38
N VAL A 34 7.33 -7.04 -26.65
CA VAL A 34 7.59 -7.19 -25.21
C VAL A 34 6.73 -6.20 -24.43
N LEU A 35 6.06 -6.69 -23.40
CA LEU A 35 5.34 -5.84 -22.45
C LEU A 35 6.31 -4.97 -21.67
N LYS A 36 6.02 -3.69 -21.57
CA LYS A 36 6.75 -2.73 -20.76
C LYS A 36 5.79 -1.95 -19.88
N THR A 37 6.25 -1.64 -18.68
CA THR A 37 5.58 -0.71 -17.77
C THR A 37 6.48 0.49 -17.50
N ASN A 38 5.94 1.71 -17.62
CA ASN A 38 6.58 2.94 -17.21
C ASN A 38 5.92 3.47 -15.94
N ILE A 39 6.69 3.66 -14.89
CA ILE A 39 6.27 4.43 -13.71
C ILE A 39 6.80 5.85 -13.90
N VAL A 40 5.88 6.81 -14.04
CA VAL A 40 6.20 8.21 -14.34
C VAL A 40 5.74 9.09 -13.19
N PHE A 41 6.64 9.95 -12.73
CA PHE A 41 6.34 10.97 -11.72
C PHE A 41 6.28 12.35 -12.36
N TYR A 42 5.17 13.04 -12.09
CA TYR A 42 4.92 14.42 -12.47
C TYR A 42 4.97 15.30 -11.22
N ASN A 43 5.51 16.50 -11.36
CA ASN A 43 5.52 17.50 -10.28
C ASN A 43 4.79 18.76 -10.76
N PHE A 44 3.71 19.12 -10.10
CA PHE A 44 2.89 20.31 -10.40
C PHE A 44 3.41 21.59 -9.71
N GLY A 45 4.45 21.45 -8.88
CA GLY A 45 5.12 22.54 -8.22
C GLY A 45 6.21 23.20 -9.08
N PRO A 46 7.03 24.11 -8.49
CA PRO A 46 8.03 24.86 -9.20
C PRO A 46 9.10 24.03 -9.92
N VAL A 47 9.41 22.85 -9.37
CA VAL A 47 10.43 21.94 -9.97
C VAL A 47 9.93 21.37 -11.29
N GLY A 48 8.68 20.91 -11.34
CA GLY A 48 8.09 20.37 -12.55
C GLY A 48 7.83 21.45 -13.62
N ALA A 49 7.52 22.66 -13.21
CA ALA A 49 7.28 23.77 -14.14
C ALA A 49 8.48 24.10 -15.05
N ASN A 50 9.68 23.66 -14.66
CA ASN A 50 10.92 23.81 -15.44
C ASN A 50 11.21 22.63 -16.38
N ASN A 51 10.37 21.58 -16.34
CA ASN A 51 10.56 20.38 -17.16
C ASN A 51 9.46 20.29 -18.24
N SER A 52 9.80 19.69 -19.38
CA SER A 52 8.81 19.35 -20.39
C SER A 52 7.79 18.41 -19.81
N ASP A 53 6.49 18.69 -20.02
CA ASP A 53 5.36 17.87 -19.60
C ASP A 53 5.28 17.59 -18.09
N LEU A 54 5.98 18.40 -17.26
CA LEU A 54 6.02 18.26 -15.79
C LEU A 54 6.70 16.98 -15.28
N ILE A 55 7.27 16.15 -16.13
CA ILE A 55 7.91 14.89 -15.75
C ILE A 55 9.22 15.18 -15.00
N VAL A 56 9.35 14.60 -13.79
CA VAL A 56 10.54 14.76 -12.95
C VAL A 56 11.34 13.45 -12.82
N SER A 57 10.70 12.30 -12.96
CA SER A 57 11.37 10.99 -13.05
C SER A 57 10.50 9.96 -13.76
N ALA A 58 11.14 9.00 -14.41
CA ALA A 58 10.49 7.89 -15.08
C ALA A 58 11.34 6.63 -14.99
N TYR A 59 10.69 5.47 -14.82
CA TYR A 59 11.30 4.16 -14.66
C TYR A 59 10.62 3.17 -15.58
N THR A 60 11.40 2.47 -16.42
CA THR A 60 10.90 1.45 -17.34
C THR A 60 11.20 0.06 -16.81
N TYR A 61 10.17 -0.75 -16.71
CA TYR A 61 10.25 -2.16 -16.35
C TYR A 61 9.87 -3.00 -17.57
N THR A 62 10.73 -3.97 -17.90
CA THR A 62 10.55 -4.84 -19.05
C THR A 62 10.00 -6.18 -18.59
N ASP A 63 9.03 -6.72 -19.33
CA ASP A 63 8.34 -7.98 -19.06
C ASP A 63 7.72 -8.03 -17.65
N MET A 64 7.07 -6.92 -17.29
CA MET A 64 6.45 -6.75 -15.98
C MET A 64 5.19 -5.89 -16.09
N LEU A 65 4.11 -6.37 -15.50
CA LEU A 65 2.91 -5.58 -15.27
C LEU A 65 2.95 -4.96 -13.86
N ILE A 66 2.73 -3.65 -13.75
CA ILE A 66 2.64 -2.94 -12.47
C ILE A 66 1.27 -2.26 -12.39
N PRO A 67 0.25 -2.97 -11.92
CA PRO A 67 -1.12 -2.48 -11.88
C PRO A 67 -1.43 -1.59 -10.66
N TYR A 68 -0.47 -1.42 -9.75
CA TYR A 68 -0.70 -0.71 -8.50
C TYR A 68 0.40 0.31 -8.22
N VAL A 69 0.01 1.56 -8.01
CA VAL A 69 0.88 2.64 -7.53
C VAL A 69 0.14 3.43 -6.47
N GLN A 70 0.83 3.83 -5.40
CA GLN A 70 0.25 4.60 -4.31
C GLN A 70 1.29 5.48 -3.64
N PHE A 71 0.88 6.71 -3.25
CA PHE A 71 1.63 7.52 -2.31
C PHE A 71 1.30 7.11 -0.87
N LEU A 72 2.34 6.87 -0.09
CA LEU A 72 2.24 6.62 1.34
C LEU A 72 2.22 7.93 2.13
N ASN A 73 2.95 8.93 1.64
CA ASN A 73 2.99 10.31 2.11
C ASN A 73 3.52 11.22 0.98
N ASP A 74 3.77 12.51 1.25
CA ASP A 74 4.21 13.47 0.23
C ASP A 74 5.60 13.18 -0.37
N SER A 75 6.41 12.35 0.28
CA SER A 75 7.79 12.05 -0.14
C SER A 75 8.05 10.58 -0.45
N THR A 76 7.08 9.71 -0.20
CA THR A 76 7.23 8.27 -0.41
C THR A 76 6.07 7.72 -1.21
N ALA A 77 6.38 7.09 -2.33
CA ALA A 77 5.44 6.33 -3.14
C ALA A 77 5.92 4.89 -3.28
N PHE A 78 5.03 4.01 -3.66
CA PHE A 78 5.36 2.62 -3.97
C PHE A 78 4.56 2.10 -5.16
N SER A 79 5.10 1.08 -5.79
CA SER A 79 4.43 0.32 -6.84
C SER A 79 4.51 -1.17 -6.56
N VAL A 80 3.45 -1.90 -6.90
CA VAL A 80 3.40 -3.36 -6.78
C VAL A 80 3.14 -3.93 -8.17
N GLY A 81 4.06 -4.78 -8.61
CA GLY A 81 3.97 -5.53 -9.85
C GLY A 81 3.82 -7.02 -9.58
N ASP A 82 3.86 -7.82 -10.65
CA ASP A 82 3.66 -9.27 -10.61
C ASP A 82 4.59 -9.98 -9.60
N ASN A 83 5.83 -9.50 -9.46
CA ASN A 83 6.85 -10.16 -8.64
C ASN A 83 7.72 -9.17 -7.84
N ARG A 84 7.25 -7.91 -7.69
CA ARG A 84 8.09 -6.85 -7.11
C ARG A 84 7.28 -5.77 -6.42
N LEU A 85 7.73 -5.38 -5.23
CA LEU A 85 7.46 -4.10 -4.61
C LEU A 85 8.64 -3.17 -4.88
N THR A 86 8.38 -1.97 -5.41
CA THR A 86 9.37 -0.89 -5.53
C THR A 86 8.93 0.29 -4.70
N ILE A 87 9.82 0.82 -3.87
CA ILE A 87 9.58 2.00 -3.04
C ILE A 87 10.42 3.15 -3.58
N TYR A 88 9.76 4.29 -3.80
CA TYR A 88 10.36 5.52 -4.31
C TYR A 88 10.36 6.58 -3.21
N SER A 89 11.42 7.39 -3.13
CA SER A 89 11.54 8.45 -2.14
C SER A 89 12.02 9.76 -2.78
N GLY A 90 11.43 10.86 -2.34
CA GLY A 90 11.76 12.22 -2.77
C GLY A 90 10.51 13.08 -2.89
N ASN A 91 10.54 14.28 -2.29
CA ASN A 91 9.43 15.23 -2.26
C ASN A 91 9.30 16.11 -3.52
N GLN A 92 10.29 16.07 -4.41
CA GLN A 92 10.29 16.87 -5.65
C GLN A 92 10.56 16.00 -6.87
N LYS A 93 11.48 15.05 -6.73
CA LYS A 93 11.91 14.12 -7.77
C LYS A 93 12.09 12.73 -7.15
N PRO A 94 11.01 11.93 -7.06
CA PRO A 94 11.08 10.59 -6.49
C PRO A 94 12.10 9.72 -7.22
N THR A 95 12.93 9.00 -6.45
CA THR A 95 13.90 8.03 -6.95
C THR A 95 13.66 6.67 -6.32
N GLU A 96 13.99 5.60 -7.03
CA GLU A 96 13.93 4.24 -6.48
C GLU A 96 14.85 4.15 -5.26
N LYS A 97 14.30 3.73 -4.13
CA LYS A 97 15.03 3.57 -2.87
C LYS A 97 15.28 2.12 -2.53
N ALA A 98 14.28 1.26 -2.73
CA ALA A 98 14.39 -0.17 -2.51
C ALA A 98 13.49 -0.95 -3.45
N GLN A 99 13.88 -2.19 -3.72
CA GLN A 99 13.11 -3.17 -4.47
C GLN A 99 13.11 -4.48 -3.68
N TYR A 100 11.92 -5.08 -3.55
CA TYR A 100 11.70 -6.37 -2.93
C TYR A 100 11.08 -7.32 -3.94
N HIS A 101 11.75 -8.45 -4.17
CA HIS A 101 11.28 -9.49 -5.07
C HIS A 101 10.57 -10.58 -4.29
N PHE A 102 9.52 -11.12 -4.88
CA PHE A 102 8.77 -12.27 -4.38
C PHE A 102 8.36 -13.17 -5.56
N GLU A 103 8.14 -14.43 -5.29
CA GLU A 103 7.71 -15.43 -6.29
C GLU A 103 6.22 -15.74 -6.15
N GLU A 104 5.65 -15.47 -4.96
CA GLU A 104 4.25 -15.72 -4.66
C GLU A 104 3.36 -14.60 -5.24
N GLU A 105 2.13 -14.96 -5.58
CA GLU A 105 1.12 -14.01 -6.03
C GLU A 105 0.63 -13.13 -4.87
N VAL A 106 0.67 -11.81 -5.07
CA VAL A 106 0.10 -10.85 -4.11
C VAL A 106 -1.42 -10.92 -4.17
N GLN A 107 -2.05 -11.30 -3.06
CA GLN A 107 -3.50 -11.41 -2.93
C GLN A 107 -4.15 -10.05 -2.66
N ALA A 108 -3.49 -9.19 -1.87
CA ALA A 108 -3.98 -7.87 -1.55
C ALA A 108 -2.84 -6.93 -1.16
N VAL A 109 -3.08 -5.63 -1.32
CA VAL A 109 -2.18 -4.55 -0.93
C VAL A 109 -2.92 -3.64 0.04
N TYR A 110 -2.33 -3.41 1.22
CA TYR A 110 -2.81 -2.48 2.22
C TYR A 110 -1.76 -1.41 2.51
N TYR A 111 -2.19 -0.22 2.91
CA TYR A 111 -1.26 0.84 3.29
C TYR A 111 -1.93 1.82 4.25
N GLY A 112 -1.12 2.46 5.08
CA GLY A 112 -1.56 3.45 6.06
C GLY A 112 -0.52 3.63 7.15
N GLU A 113 -0.59 4.73 7.89
CA GLU A 113 0.29 5.04 9.03
C GLU A 113 1.80 4.87 8.74
N GLY A 114 2.19 5.09 7.48
CA GLY A 114 3.59 4.93 7.07
C GLY A 114 4.02 3.51 6.73
N TYR A 115 3.09 2.56 6.63
CA TYR A 115 3.34 1.16 6.30
C TYR A 115 2.70 0.73 4.99
N ILE A 116 3.31 -0.28 4.37
CA ILE A 116 2.84 -1.00 3.20
C ILE A 116 2.73 -2.47 3.58
N GLY A 117 1.59 -3.09 3.37
CA GLY A 117 1.35 -4.51 3.60
C GLY A 117 1.04 -5.24 2.32
N LEU A 118 1.78 -6.31 2.06
CA LEU A 118 1.49 -7.27 1.00
C LEU A 118 0.98 -8.55 1.61
N VAL A 119 -0.17 -9.01 1.17
CA VAL A 119 -0.74 -10.28 1.62
C VAL A 119 -0.49 -11.35 0.59
N PHE A 120 0.01 -12.46 1.06
CA PHE A 120 0.27 -13.68 0.29
C PHE A 120 -0.54 -14.85 0.86
N ARG A 121 -0.83 -15.85 0.05
CA ARG A 121 -1.26 -17.14 0.58
C ARG A 121 -0.11 -17.80 1.31
N ALA A 122 -0.43 -18.52 2.38
CA ALA A 122 0.54 -19.26 3.14
C ALA A 122 0.09 -20.72 3.31
N ASP A 123 1.06 -21.64 3.34
CA ASP A 123 0.80 -23.10 3.42
C ASP A 123 1.21 -23.67 4.78
N ASP A 124 1.68 -22.84 5.72
CA ASP A 124 2.34 -23.22 6.96
C ASP A 124 1.50 -23.06 8.24
N GLY A 125 0.17 -23.26 8.13
CA GLY A 125 -0.73 -23.30 9.29
C GLY A 125 -1.59 -22.03 9.48
N ALA A 126 -1.31 -20.95 8.77
CA ALA A 126 -2.21 -19.79 8.62
C ALA A 126 -2.62 -19.68 7.15
N PRO A 127 -3.86 -19.23 6.83
CA PRO A 127 -4.29 -19.08 5.43
C PRO A 127 -3.52 -17.99 4.69
N TYR A 128 -2.98 -17.00 5.41
CA TYR A 128 -2.29 -15.86 4.81
C TYR A 128 -1.05 -15.46 5.59
N ARG A 129 -0.13 -14.81 4.86
CA ARG A 129 1.04 -14.10 5.39
C ARG A 129 0.95 -12.63 4.99
N LEU A 130 1.15 -11.73 5.95
CA LEU A 130 1.28 -10.29 5.75
C LEU A 130 2.76 -9.90 5.85
N ASP A 131 3.34 -9.46 4.74
CA ASP A 131 4.67 -8.84 4.72
C ASP A 131 4.52 -7.33 4.84
N VAL A 132 5.18 -6.72 5.82
CA VAL A 132 5.06 -5.29 6.13
C VAL A 132 6.37 -4.57 5.84
N TYR A 133 6.27 -3.41 5.19
CA TYR A 133 7.36 -2.51 4.86
C TYR A 133 7.03 -1.10 5.36
N ASN A 134 8.05 -0.30 5.69
CA ASN A 134 7.86 1.07 6.18
C ASN A 134 8.25 2.13 5.12
N ALA A 135 7.93 3.40 5.42
CA ALA A 135 8.29 4.54 4.56
C ALA A 135 9.80 4.77 4.43
N ALA A 136 10.62 4.23 5.35
CA ALA A 136 12.09 4.24 5.23
C ALA A 136 12.60 3.20 4.22
N ALA A 137 11.69 2.40 3.66
CA ALA A 137 11.95 1.31 2.75
C ALA A 137 12.66 0.11 3.40
N ASP A 138 12.35 -0.17 4.67
CA ASP A 138 12.79 -1.37 5.37
C ASP A 138 11.65 -2.39 5.44
N LYS A 139 11.98 -3.68 5.35
CA LYS A 139 11.03 -4.74 5.69
C LYS A 139 10.91 -4.82 7.21
N VAL A 140 9.72 -4.52 7.73
CA VAL A 140 9.41 -4.55 9.17
C VAL A 140 9.30 -5.97 9.68
N GLY A 141 8.60 -6.83 8.92
CA GLY A 141 8.44 -8.23 9.27
C GLY A 141 7.48 -8.98 8.36
N SER A 142 7.31 -10.26 8.68
CA SER A 142 6.32 -11.15 8.07
C SER A 142 5.47 -11.75 9.19
N TYR A 143 4.15 -11.65 9.06
CA TYR A 143 3.21 -12.01 10.11
C TYR A 143 2.16 -12.99 9.59
N PRO A 144 1.88 -14.09 10.33
CA PRO A 144 0.76 -14.96 9.99
C PRO A 144 -0.56 -14.24 10.27
N VAL A 145 -1.50 -14.32 9.32
CA VAL A 145 -2.89 -13.91 9.46
C VAL A 145 -3.74 -15.17 9.43
N ASP A 146 -4.23 -15.56 10.60
CA ASP A 146 -4.88 -16.85 10.89
C ASP A 146 -6.40 -16.82 10.78
N ILE A 147 -6.93 -15.80 10.13
CA ILE A 147 -8.36 -15.64 9.84
C ILE A 147 -8.59 -15.34 8.35
N GLU A 148 -9.77 -15.67 7.88
CA GLU A 148 -10.30 -15.12 6.62
C GLU A 148 -10.67 -13.65 6.87
N TYR A 149 -9.81 -12.73 6.45
CA TYR A 149 -9.96 -11.31 6.71
C TYR A 149 -10.82 -10.61 5.64
N THR A 150 -11.52 -9.56 6.04
CA THR A 150 -12.19 -8.61 5.12
C THR A 150 -11.32 -7.41 4.85
N ASP A 151 -10.59 -6.94 5.89
CA ASP A 151 -9.74 -5.75 5.80
C ASP A 151 -8.55 -5.86 6.75
N ILE A 152 -7.46 -5.16 6.41
CA ILE A 152 -6.27 -5.00 7.25
C ILE A 152 -5.96 -3.51 7.36
N GLN A 153 -5.74 -3.05 8.58
CA GLN A 153 -5.39 -1.66 8.86
C GLN A 153 -4.14 -1.57 9.72
N PHE A 154 -3.42 -0.48 9.58
CA PHE A 154 -2.22 -0.20 10.34
C PHE A 154 -2.47 0.85 11.40
N THR A 155 -1.73 0.74 12.49
CA THR A 155 -1.52 1.78 13.50
C THR A 155 -0.04 2.10 13.57
N GLU A 156 0.37 3.01 14.46
CA GLU A 156 1.77 3.40 14.63
C GLU A 156 2.69 2.19 14.95
N ASP A 157 2.21 1.19 15.70
CA ASP A 157 3.02 0.07 16.20
C ASP A 157 2.47 -1.32 15.87
N SER A 158 1.33 -1.40 15.19
CA SER A 158 0.61 -2.67 15.01
C SER A 158 -0.23 -2.71 13.73
N PHE A 159 -0.71 -3.89 13.42
CA PHE A 159 -1.76 -4.07 12.43
C PHE A 159 -2.95 -4.78 13.04
N LEU A 160 -4.09 -4.53 12.45
CA LEU A 160 -5.36 -5.15 12.78
C LEU A 160 -5.90 -5.84 11.52
N ALA A 161 -6.20 -7.13 11.62
CA ALA A 161 -6.91 -7.89 10.60
C ALA A 161 -8.27 -8.32 11.15
N TYR A 162 -9.33 -8.12 10.39
CA TYR A 162 -10.68 -8.45 10.86
C TYR A 162 -11.61 -8.90 9.73
N ASN A 163 -12.68 -9.58 10.13
CA ASN A 163 -13.85 -9.84 9.32
C ASN A 163 -15.13 -9.50 10.11
N GLU A 164 -16.29 -9.95 9.64
CA GLU A 164 -17.57 -9.67 10.31
C GLU A 164 -17.65 -10.25 11.73
N THR A 165 -16.90 -11.30 12.04
CA THR A 165 -17.05 -12.09 13.27
C THR A 165 -15.82 -12.12 14.16
N GLU A 166 -14.65 -11.84 13.64
CA GLU A 166 -13.37 -11.98 14.37
C GLU A 166 -12.39 -10.85 14.07
N CYS A 167 -11.45 -10.65 15.00
CA CYS A 167 -10.39 -9.68 14.88
C CYS A 167 -9.09 -10.22 15.49
N ARG A 168 -7.99 -9.87 14.86
CA ARG A 168 -6.61 -10.08 15.33
C ARG A 168 -5.86 -8.76 15.32
N ILE A 169 -5.23 -8.42 16.44
CA ILE A 169 -4.35 -7.25 16.53
C ILE A 169 -3.00 -7.74 17.00
N LYS A 170 -1.97 -7.48 16.19
CA LYS A 170 -0.58 -7.85 16.49
C LYS A 170 0.32 -6.65 16.32
N THR A 171 1.25 -6.47 17.24
CA THR A 171 2.30 -5.45 17.12
C THR A 171 3.39 -5.91 16.15
N PHE A 172 4.20 -4.98 15.66
CA PHE A 172 5.30 -5.28 14.75
C PHE A 172 6.49 -5.99 15.42
N ASP A 173 6.52 -6.08 16.75
CA ASP A 173 7.43 -6.95 17.50
C ASP A 173 6.86 -8.35 17.76
N GLY A 174 5.68 -8.66 17.18
CA GLY A 174 5.08 -10.00 17.20
C GLY A 174 4.16 -10.29 18.39
N ILE A 175 3.89 -9.31 19.25
CA ILE A 175 2.98 -9.49 20.40
C ILE A 175 1.53 -9.46 19.92
N GLU A 176 0.76 -10.50 20.27
CA GLU A 176 -0.66 -10.52 20.07
C GLU A 176 -1.36 -9.65 21.13
N LYS A 177 -1.94 -8.52 20.70
CA LYS A 177 -2.69 -7.59 21.56
C LYS A 177 -4.13 -8.00 21.74
N PHE A 178 -4.71 -8.58 20.72
CA PHE A 178 -6.09 -9.03 20.74
C PHE A 178 -6.30 -10.18 19.76
N ASN A 179 -7.06 -11.18 20.22
CA ASN A 179 -7.52 -12.32 19.46
C ASN A 179 -8.92 -12.65 19.98
N GLY A 180 -9.94 -12.28 19.23
CA GLY A 180 -11.29 -12.42 19.72
C GLY A 180 -12.35 -12.39 18.64
N THR A 181 -13.59 -12.66 19.08
CA THR A 181 -14.77 -12.66 18.24
C THR A 181 -15.71 -11.53 18.62
N PHE A 182 -16.47 -11.05 17.65
CA PHE A 182 -17.50 -10.05 17.87
C PHE A 182 -18.84 -10.71 18.24
N THR A 183 -19.60 -10.06 19.10
CA THR A 183 -20.96 -10.52 19.47
C THR A 183 -22.03 -10.17 18.44
N LYS A 184 -21.73 -9.17 17.58
CA LYS A 184 -22.56 -8.74 16.45
C LYS A 184 -21.67 -8.62 15.21
N PRO A 185 -22.21 -8.85 13.99
CA PRO A 185 -21.43 -8.67 12.78
C PRO A 185 -20.90 -7.23 12.64
N VAL A 186 -19.58 -7.12 12.44
CA VAL A 186 -18.87 -5.85 12.24
C VAL A 186 -18.74 -5.57 10.75
N ARG A 187 -19.15 -4.39 10.31
CA ARG A 187 -19.02 -3.93 8.93
C ARG A 187 -17.71 -3.19 8.70
N LEU A 188 -17.25 -2.45 9.72
CA LEU A 188 -16.02 -1.68 9.63
C LEU A 188 -15.40 -1.55 11.03
N MET A 189 -14.10 -1.74 11.11
CA MET A 189 -13.31 -1.48 12.30
C MET A 189 -12.17 -0.55 11.95
N LEU A 190 -12.07 0.59 12.64
CA LEU A 190 -11.06 1.62 12.38
C LEU A 190 -10.27 1.93 13.65
N PRO A 191 -8.95 2.14 13.56
CA PRO A 191 -8.21 2.77 14.64
C PRO A 191 -8.80 4.14 14.99
N ALA A 192 -8.89 4.46 16.28
CA ALA A 192 -9.39 5.74 16.79
C ALA A 192 -8.32 6.46 17.59
N ALA A 193 -8.49 7.77 17.81
CA ALA A 193 -7.55 8.57 18.57
C ALA A 193 -7.41 8.04 20.01
N GLY A 194 -6.19 7.74 20.42
CA GLY A 194 -5.81 7.21 21.73
C GLY A 194 -5.36 5.75 21.69
N ALA A 195 -4.52 5.37 22.65
CA ALA A 195 -3.93 4.04 22.69
C ALA A 195 -4.99 2.94 22.74
N TYR A 196 -4.89 1.99 21.82
CA TYR A 196 -5.74 0.78 21.73
C TYR A 196 -7.24 1.07 21.67
N LYS A 197 -7.62 2.21 21.07
CA LYS A 197 -9.02 2.56 20.81
C LYS A 197 -9.39 2.27 19.37
N TYR A 198 -10.60 1.75 19.18
CA TYR A 198 -11.13 1.43 17.86
C TYR A 198 -12.60 1.84 17.78
N LEU A 199 -13.02 2.25 16.60
CA LEU A 199 -14.43 2.40 16.23
C LEU A 199 -14.90 1.10 15.61
N LEU A 200 -15.97 0.53 16.14
CA LEU A 200 -16.71 -0.58 15.55
C LEU A 200 -18.00 -0.05 14.93
N VAL A 201 -18.17 -0.31 13.65
CA VAL A 201 -19.41 0.00 12.93
C VAL A 201 -20.13 -1.30 12.65
N THR A 202 -21.35 -1.41 13.17
CA THR A 202 -22.30 -2.49 12.88
C THR A 202 -23.48 -1.95 12.08
N GLU A 203 -24.46 -2.77 11.74
CA GLU A 203 -25.69 -2.29 11.10
C GLU A 203 -26.55 -1.40 12.03
N GLU A 204 -26.38 -1.55 13.34
CA GLU A 204 -27.25 -0.91 14.34
C GLU A 204 -26.56 0.24 15.10
N SER A 205 -25.22 0.25 15.18
CA SER A 205 -24.48 1.17 16.04
C SER A 205 -23.08 1.51 15.53
N ILE A 206 -22.55 2.61 16.03
CA ILE A 206 -21.13 2.95 16.01
C ILE A 206 -20.65 3.01 17.46
N ASP A 207 -19.79 2.07 17.82
CA ASP A 207 -19.30 1.94 19.19
C ASP A 207 -17.80 2.22 19.24
N THR A 208 -17.35 2.86 20.32
CA THR A 208 -15.91 2.99 20.63
C THR A 208 -15.55 1.89 21.62
N ILE A 209 -14.58 1.07 21.24
CA ILE A 209 -14.01 0.08 22.17
C ILE A 209 -12.59 0.47 22.54
N GLN A 210 -12.17 0.10 23.73
CA GLN A 210 -10.80 0.20 24.19
C GLN A 210 -10.34 -1.16 24.67
N LEU A 211 -9.28 -1.66 24.05
CA LEU A 211 -8.60 -2.88 24.49
C LEU A 211 -7.75 -2.56 25.72
N ARG A 212 -7.71 -3.46 26.69
CA ARG A 212 -6.97 -3.32 27.94
C ARG A 212 -5.82 -4.29 28.01
#